data_74c269b17b04f11fbfdf2dc33a177837
#
_entry.id   74c269b17b04f11fbfdf2dc33a177837
#
_cell.length_a   1.000
_cell.length_b   1.000
_cell.length_c   1.000
_cell.angle_alpha   90.00
_cell.angle_beta   90.00
_cell.angle_gamma   90.00
#
_symmetry.space_group_name_H-M   'P 1'
#
loop_
_entity.id
_entity.type
_entity.pdbx_description
1 polymer ?
#
loop_
_entity_poly.entity_id
_entity_poly.type
_entity_poly.pdbx_seq_one_letter_code
_entity_poly.pdbx_strand_id
1 'polypeptide(L)'
;MEKLKISCLQTVPKETIKEALVEALDLASIAIRDNSKFLFLPEYCGGITSTGKLYFPPSEKEKEHLFLKEFKKFCETNKIWVSIGSIAIKLENNKIVNRSFILNPSGEIVSKYDKIHMFDISIDGEEHYESSTIHFGNKGVLAETE
;
A
#
# COMPACT_ATOMS: atom_id res chain seq x y z
N MET A 1 -3.23 -4.09 30.82
CA MET A 1 -2.93 -3.60 29.45
C MET A 1 -4.17 -3.87 28.60
N GLU A 2 -4.67 -2.84 27.97
CA GLU A 2 -5.75 -2.99 27.00
C GLU A 2 -5.20 -3.69 25.74
N LYS A 3 -5.93 -4.69 25.21
CA LYS A 3 -5.51 -5.41 24.02
C LYS A 3 -6.00 -4.68 22.78
N LEU A 4 -5.08 -4.33 21.87
CA LEU A 4 -5.40 -3.79 20.57
C LEU A 4 -5.68 -4.95 19.58
N LYS A 5 -6.90 -5.02 19.06
CA LYS A 5 -7.24 -5.98 18.01
C LYS A 5 -6.87 -5.41 16.65
N ILE A 6 -6.04 -6.13 15.91
CA ILE A 6 -5.59 -5.79 14.57
C ILE A 6 -6.01 -6.85 13.56
N SER A 7 -6.10 -6.50 12.29
CA SER A 7 -6.28 -7.44 11.18
C SER A 7 -5.24 -7.23 10.09
N CYS A 8 -4.59 -8.32 9.70
CA CYS A 8 -3.75 -8.36 8.50
C CYS A 8 -4.61 -8.83 7.32
N LEU A 9 -4.79 -7.98 6.32
CA LEU A 9 -5.59 -8.25 5.14
C LEU A 9 -4.69 -8.90 4.08
N GLN A 10 -4.87 -10.19 3.86
CA GLN A 10 -4.11 -10.94 2.86
C GLN A 10 -4.82 -10.86 1.52
N THR A 11 -4.39 -9.93 0.66
CA THR A 11 -4.92 -9.74 -0.69
C THR A 11 -4.20 -10.61 -1.71
N VAL A 12 -4.85 -10.88 -2.84
CA VAL A 12 -4.25 -11.53 -4.01
C VAL A 12 -3.83 -10.44 -5.02
N PRO A 13 -2.63 -10.52 -5.63
CA PRO A 13 -2.20 -9.56 -6.64
C PRO A 13 -3.23 -9.38 -7.76
N LYS A 14 -3.53 -8.12 -8.11
CA LYS A 14 -4.44 -7.74 -9.19
C LYS A 14 -3.70 -6.87 -10.19
N GLU A 15 -4.19 -6.88 -11.44
CA GLU A 15 -3.58 -6.11 -12.52
C GLU A 15 -3.99 -4.63 -12.51
N THR A 16 -5.14 -4.31 -11.92
CA THR A 16 -5.67 -2.95 -11.88
C THR A 16 -5.91 -2.45 -10.45
N ILE A 17 -5.75 -1.13 -10.27
CA ILE A 17 -6.06 -0.47 -8.98
C ILE A 17 -7.52 -0.73 -8.56
N LYS A 18 -8.44 -0.75 -9.53
CA LYS A 18 -9.86 -0.93 -9.24
C LYS A 18 -10.17 -2.33 -8.68
N GLU A 19 -9.63 -3.37 -9.29
CA GLU A 19 -9.82 -4.75 -8.83
C GLU A 19 -9.17 -4.96 -7.46
N ALA A 20 -7.94 -4.45 -7.27
CA ALA A 20 -7.25 -4.50 -5.99
C ALA A 20 -8.03 -3.77 -4.88
N LEU A 21 -8.61 -2.62 -5.20
CA LEU A 21 -9.43 -1.83 -4.27
C LEU A 21 -10.69 -2.59 -3.83
N VAL A 22 -11.40 -3.23 -4.77
CA VAL A 22 -12.64 -3.98 -4.44
C VAL A 22 -12.32 -5.09 -3.44
N GLU A 23 -11.33 -5.92 -3.70
CA GLU A 23 -10.94 -7.00 -2.79
C GLU A 23 -10.48 -6.47 -1.42
N ALA A 24 -9.65 -5.42 -1.42
CA ALA A 24 -9.13 -4.84 -0.19
C ALA A 24 -10.25 -4.24 0.69
N LEU A 25 -11.25 -3.58 0.10
CA LEU A 25 -12.41 -3.04 0.83
C LEU A 25 -13.34 -4.13 1.35
N ASP A 26 -13.52 -5.23 0.61
CA ASP A 26 -14.30 -6.39 1.06
C ASP A 26 -13.65 -7.02 2.31
N LEU A 27 -12.34 -7.27 2.28
CA LEU A 27 -11.59 -7.78 3.42
C LEU A 27 -11.60 -6.80 4.60
N ALA A 28 -11.42 -5.51 4.34
CA ALA A 28 -11.49 -4.47 5.36
C ALA A 28 -12.87 -4.42 6.04
N SER A 29 -13.94 -4.58 5.25
CA SER A 29 -15.31 -4.64 5.78
C SER A 29 -15.56 -5.86 6.67
N ILE A 30 -14.94 -7.00 6.38
CA ILE A 30 -14.97 -8.18 7.26
C ILE A 30 -14.26 -7.87 8.57
N ALA A 31 -13.08 -7.26 8.53
CA ALA A 31 -12.30 -6.90 9.70
C ALA A 31 -13.01 -5.87 10.61
N ILE A 32 -13.77 -4.93 10.03
CA ILE A 32 -14.64 -4.00 10.80
C ILE A 32 -15.72 -4.77 11.56
N ARG A 33 -16.42 -5.71 10.90
CA ARG A 33 -17.43 -6.54 11.59
C ARG A 33 -16.84 -7.39 12.72
N ASP A 34 -15.56 -7.71 12.62
CA ASP A 34 -14.80 -8.41 13.66
C ASP A 34 -14.18 -7.45 14.73
N ASN A 35 -14.60 -6.19 14.75
CA ASN A 35 -14.16 -5.15 15.71
C ASN A 35 -12.66 -4.86 15.72
N SER A 36 -11.97 -4.99 14.61
CA SER A 36 -10.58 -4.57 14.48
C SER A 36 -10.44 -3.05 14.64
N LYS A 37 -9.34 -2.61 15.23
CA LYS A 37 -9.00 -1.20 15.48
C LYS A 37 -7.92 -0.68 14.55
N PHE A 38 -7.12 -1.58 13.97
CA PHE A 38 -6.07 -1.25 13.03
C PHE A 38 -6.02 -2.34 11.93
N LEU A 39 -5.99 -1.92 10.67
CA LEU A 39 -5.86 -2.80 9.50
C LEU A 39 -4.47 -2.65 8.88
N PHE A 40 -3.91 -3.77 8.46
CA PHE A 40 -2.63 -3.83 7.76
C PHE A 40 -2.81 -4.50 6.40
N LEU A 41 -2.47 -3.79 5.34
CA LEU A 41 -2.43 -4.31 3.97
C LEU A 41 -1.00 -4.66 3.57
N PRO A 42 -0.80 -5.58 2.60
CA PRO A 42 0.53 -5.98 2.16
C PRO A 42 1.19 -4.95 1.24
N GLU A 43 2.44 -5.25 0.83
CA GLU A 43 3.15 -4.54 -0.21
C GLU A 43 2.40 -4.64 -1.55
N TYR A 44 2.41 -3.57 -2.35
CA TYR A 44 1.71 -3.48 -3.64
C TYR A 44 0.22 -3.85 -3.60
N CYS A 45 -0.45 -3.57 -2.49
CA CYS A 45 -1.88 -3.86 -2.35
C CYS A 45 -2.78 -3.05 -3.29
N GLY A 46 -2.26 -2.05 -3.97
CA GLY A 46 -2.94 -1.29 -5.03
C GLY A 46 -2.86 -1.93 -6.43
N GLY A 47 -2.29 -3.12 -6.51
CA GLY A 47 -2.08 -3.87 -7.75
C GLY A 47 -0.62 -4.03 -8.12
N ILE A 48 -0.34 -5.10 -8.82
CA ILE A 48 0.97 -5.38 -9.40
C ILE A 48 0.78 -6.18 -10.68
N THR A 49 1.48 -5.77 -11.74
CA THR A 49 1.57 -6.52 -12.98
C THR A 49 3.02 -6.88 -13.24
N SER A 50 3.24 -8.01 -13.87
CA SER A 50 4.58 -8.43 -14.34
C SER A 50 4.51 -8.75 -15.81
N THR A 51 5.45 -8.24 -16.59
CA THR A 51 5.65 -8.59 -18.00
C THR A 51 7.07 -9.11 -18.14
N GLY A 52 7.21 -10.44 -18.18
CA GLY A 52 8.52 -11.08 -18.13
C GLY A 52 9.24 -10.80 -16.82
N LYS A 53 10.44 -10.21 -16.89
CA LYS A 53 11.31 -9.90 -15.73
C LYS A 53 11.03 -8.55 -15.08
N LEU A 54 10.12 -7.74 -15.62
CA LEU A 54 9.86 -6.37 -15.14
C LEU A 54 8.54 -6.30 -14.40
N TYR A 55 8.55 -5.62 -13.26
CA TYR A 55 7.36 -5.28 -12.49
C TYR A 55 6.82 -3.92 -12.93
N PHE A 56 5.55 -3.87 -13.30
CA PHE A 56 4.85 -2.64 -13.68
C PHE A 56 3.61 -2.48 -12.79
N PRO A 57 3.77 -1.99 -11.55
CA PRO A 57 2.61 -1.75 -10.72
C PRO A 57 1.79 -0.60 -11.33
N PRO A 58 0.45 -0.73 -11.41
CA PRO A 58 -0.41 0.37 -11.83
C PRO A 58 -0.23 1.54 -10.87
N SER A 59 0.08 2.72 -11.43
CA SER A 59 0.48 3.89 -10.64
C SER A 59 -0.29 5.13 -11.03
N GLU A 60 -0.64 5.94 -10.05
CA GLU A 60 -1.28 7.24 -10.19
C GLU A 60 -0.56 8.27 -9.32
N LYS A 61 -0.78 9.58 -9.58
CA LYS A 61 -0.30 10.62 -8.69
C LYS A 61 -0.99 10.51 -7.33
N GLU A 62 -0.27 10.79 -6.24
CA GLU A 62 -0.78 10.64 -4.87
C GLU A 62 -2.16 11.28 -4.66
N LYS A 63 -2.36 12.51 -5.17
CA LYS A 63 -3.63 13.24 -5.04
C LYS A 63 -4.77 12.62 -5.84
N GLU A 64 -4.46 11.85 -6.87
CA GLU A 64 -5.43 11.26 -7.79
C GLU A 64 -5.66 9.78 -7.49
N HIS A 65 -4.77 9.14 -6.73
CA HIS A 65 -4.71 7.70 -6.54
C HIS A 65 -6.00 7.13 -5.95
N LEU A 66 -6.74 6.36 -6.76
CA LEU A 66 -8.07 5.85 -6.41
C LEU A 66 -8.04 5.03 -5.11
N PHE A 67 -7.10 4.09 -4.98
CA PHE A 67 -6.98 3.25 -3.78
C PHE A 67 -6.79 4.09 -2.52
N LEU A 68 -5.91 5.08 -2.56
CA LEU A 68 -5.64 5.96 -1.42
C LEU A 68 -6.87 6.81 -1.06
N LYS A 69 -7.57 7.37 -2.05
CA LYS A 69 -8.78 8.16 -1.82
C LYS A 69 -9.88 7.35 -1.12
N GLU A 70 -10.12 6.14 -1.59
CA GLU A 70 -11.20 5.32 -1.03
C GLU A 70 -10.84 4.80 0.36
N PHE A 71 -9.58 4.44 0.63
CA PHE A 71 -9.15 4.07 1.98
C PHE A 71 -9.18 5.25 2.97
N LYS A 72 -8.91 6.49 2.53
CA LYS A 72 -9.11 7.68 3.37
C LYS A 72 -10.58 7.81 3.80
N LYS A 73 -11.53 7.69 2.87
CA LYS A 73 -12.98 7.69 3.17
C LYS A 73 -13.36 6.52 4.07
N PHE A 74 -12.80 5.33 3.82
CA PHE A 74 -13.04 4.13 4.63
C PHE A 74 -12.60 4.34 6.09
N CYS A 75 -11.42 4.92 6.32
CA CYS A 75 -10.93 5.27 7.65
C CYS A 75 -11.85 6.25 8.34
N GLU A 76 -12.24 7.34 7.66
CA GLU A 76 -13.12 8.36 8.19
C GLU A 76 -14.51 7.81 8.57
N THR A 77 -15.08 6.97 7.70
CA THR A 77 -16.41 6.37 7.91
C THR A 77 -16.41 5.38 9.08
N ASN A 78 -15.39 4.54 9.16
CA ASN A 78 -15.33 3.44 10.14
C ASN A 78 -14.55 3.78 11.41
N LYS A 79 -13.96 4.97 11.50
CA LYS A 79 -13.13 5.43 12.62
C LYS A 79 -12.02 4.44 12.97
N ILE A 80 -11.25 4.04 11.94
CA ILE A 80 -10.23 3.00 12.05
C ILE A 80 -8.88 3.46 11.51
N TRP A 81 -7.80 2.97 12.09
CA TRP A 81 -6.46 3.11 11.57
C TRP A 81 -6.19 2.12 10.42
N VAL A 82 -5.46 2.56 9.40
CA VAL A 82 -5.03 1.69 8.29
C VAL A 82 -3.57 1.93 7.96
N SER A 83 -2.80 0.84 7.93
CA SER A 83 -1.49 0.78 7.29
C SER A 83 -1.66 0.24 5.87
N ILE A 84 -1.55 1.08 4.87
CA ILE A 84 -1.39 0.66 3.48
C ILE A 84 0.06 0.22 3.33
N GLY A 85 0.31 -1.08 3.24
CA GLY A 85 1.65 -1.67 3.17
C GLY A 85 2.48 -1.06 2.06
N SER A 86 1.94 -1.01 0.83
CA SER A 86 2.35 -0.01 -0.16
C SER A 86 1.46 0.01 -1.40
N ILE A 87 1.55 1.12 -2.14
CA ILE A 87 1.00 1.33 -3.48
C ILE A 87 2.02 2.08 -4.34
N ALA A 88 1.90 1.94 -5.65
CA ALA A 88 2.80 2.61 -6.59
C ALA A 88 2.35 4.05 -6.84
N ILE A 89 3.17 5.01 -6.45
CA ILE A 89 2.89 6.45 -6.62
C ILE A 89 3.74 7.02 -7.75
N LYS A 90 3.09 7.67 -8.73
CA LYS A 90 3.74 8.41 -9.80
C LYS A 90 4.09 9.81 -9.30
N LEU A 91 5.39 10.14 -9.36
CA LEU A 91 5.91 11.47 -9.02
C LEU A 91 5.78 12.46 -10.20
N GLU A 92 5.94 13.76 -9.92
CA GLU A 92 5.84 14.82 -10.96
C GLU A 92 6.88 14.67 -12.08
N ASN A 93 8.04 14.08 -11.80
CA ASN A 93 9.09 13.77 -12.78
C ASN A 93 8.87 12.43 -13.53
N ASN A 94 7.67 11.87 -13.47
CA ASN A 94 7.25 10.57 -14.02
C ASN A 94 7.96 9.34 -13.43
N LYS A 95 8.79 9.49 -12.41
CA LYS A 95 9.30 8.36 -11.65
C LYS A 95 8.19 7.72 -10.82
N ILE A 96 8.30 6.43 -10.56
CA ILE A 96 7.37 5.69 -9.70
C ILE A 96 8.11 5.34 -8.41
N VAL A 97 7.45 5.47 -7.27
CA VAL A 97 7.94 5.01 -5.97
C VAL A 97 6.97 3.98 -5.38
N ASN A 98 7.53 3.02 -4.65
CA ASN A 98 6.77 2.08 -3.83
C ASN A 98 6.56 2.74 -2.46
N ARG A 99 5.33 3.27 -2.20
CA ARG A 99 5.04 4.12 -1.04
C ARG A 99 4.05 3.49 -0.08
N SER A 100 4.45 3.40 1.18
CA SER A 100 3.59 3.03 2.31
C SER A 100 2.91 4.27 2.90
N PHE A 101 1.72 4.07 3.47
CA PHE A 101 0.97 5.13 4.16
C PHE A 101 0.39 4.61 5.47
N ILE A 102 0.35 5.49 6.47
CA ILE A 102 -0.48 5.30 7.67
C ILE A 102 -1.60 6.34 7.63
N LEU A 103 -2.84 5.85 7.71
CA LEU A 103 -4.06 6.66 7.75
C LEU A 103 -4.66 6.60 9.15
N ASN A 104 -5.06 7.76 9.69
CA ASN A 104 -5.74 7.85 10.97
C ASN A 104 -7.27 7.68 10.83
N PRO A 105 -8.02 7.59 11.94
CA PRO A 105 -9.48 7.47 11.94
C PRO A 105 -10.25 8.67 11.36
N SER A 106 -9.57 9.77 11.04
CA SER A 106 -10.13 10.92 10.32
C SER A 106 -9.85 10.87 8.81
N GLY A 107 -9.20 9.80 8.33
CA GLY A 107 -8.84 9.65 6.91
C GLY A 107 -7.64 10.50 6.49
N GLU A 108 -6.87 11.02 7.44
CA GLU A 108 -5.68 11.82 7.17
C GLU A 108 -4.44 10.93 7.07
N ILE A 109 -3.51 11.33 6.20
CA ILE A 109 -2.19 10.67 6.10
C ILE A 109 -1.31 11.22 7.23
N VAL A 110 -0.99 10.39 8.22
CA VAL A 110 -0.10 10.75 9.33
C VAL A 110 1.36 10.39 9.05
N SER A 111 1.60 9.44 8.17
CA SER A 111 2.95 9.05 7.77
C SER A 111 2.98 8.49 6.36
N LYS A 112 4.11 8.69 5.68
CA LYS A 112 4.41 8.06 4.39
C LYS A 112 5.90 7.73 4.29
N TYR A 113 6.18 6.56 3.70
CA TYR A 113 7.53 6.03 3.53
C TYR A 113 7.72 5.50 2.12
N ASP A 114 8.79 5.90 1.46
CA ASP A 114 9.21 5.34 0.18
C ASP A 114 10.22 4.22 0.44
N LYS A 115 9.97 3.04 -0.13
CA LYS A 115 10.85 1.87 -0.01
C LYS A 115 12.28 2.24 -0.38
N ILE A 116 13.24 1.91 0.50
CA ILE A 116 14.66 2.23 0.32
C ILE A 116 15.38 1.10 -0.43
N HIS A 117 15.15 -0.14 -0.02
CA HIS A 117 15.83 -1.32 -0.57
C HIS A 117 14.97 -1.99 -1.63
N MET A 118 15.45 -1.99 -2.86
CA MET A 118 14.77 -2.61 -4.00
C MET A 118 15.00 -4.11 -4.04
N PHE A 119 14.04 -4.83 -4.60
CA PHE A 119 14.15 -6.26 -4.85
C PHE A 119 14.90 -6.49 -6.18
N ASP A 120 16.22 -6.38 -6.09
CA ASP A 120 17.14 -6.65 -7.20
C ASP A 120 17.85 -7.96 -6.91
N ILE A 121 17.51 -9.02 -7.63
CA ILE A 121 18.07 -10.35 -7.43
C ILE A 121 18.45 -11.02 -8.74
N SER A 122 19.44 -11.91 -8.65
CA SER A 122 19.82 -12.85 -9.71
C SER A 122 19.89 -14.25 -9.09
N ILE A 123 18.98 -15.16 -9.49
CA ILE A 123 18.93 -16.53 -8.97
C ILE A 123 18.80 -17.47 -10.19
N ASP A 124 19.73 -18.43 -10.30
CA ASP A 124 19.71 -19.46 -11.34
C ASP A 124 19.57 -18.94 -12.78
N GLY A 125 20.14 -17.75 -13.06
CA GLY A 125 20.07 -17.10 -14.37
C GLY A 125 18.79 -16.28 -14.60
N GLU A 126 17.88 -16.25 -13.64
CA GLU A 126 16.75 -15.32 -13.63
C GLU A 126 17.13 -14.03 -12.88
N GLU A 127 16.91 -12.91 -13.54
CA GLU A 127 17.23 -11.58 -12.99
C GLU A 127 15.94 -10.78 -12.82
N HIS A 128 15.73 -10.23 -11.63
CA HIS A 128 14.65 -9.33 -11.29
C HIS A 128 15.23 -8.03 -10.75
N TYR A 129 14.96 -6.92 -11.44
CA TYR A 129 15.46 -5.59 -11.07
C TYR A 129 14.29 -4.63 -10.85
N GLU A 130 13.79 -4.55 -9.60
CA GLU A 130 12.78 -3.57 -9.23
C GLU A 130 13.30 -2.14 -9.47
N SER A 131 14.59 -1.90 -9.20
CA SER A 131 15.23 -0.59 -9.39
C SER A 131 15.22 -0.07 -10.83
N SER A 132 14.96 -0.93 -11.82
CA SER A 132 14.84 -0.52 -13.22
C SER A 132 13.57 0.31 -13.51
N THR A 133 12.53 0.14 -12.70
CA THR A 133 11.22 0.81 -12.87
C THR A 133 10.80 1.63 -11.65
N ILE A 134 11.24 1.24 -10.46
CA ILE A 134 10.87 1.87 -9.20
C ILE A 134 12.05 2.66 -8.62
N HIS A 135 11.78 3.92 -8.25
CA HIS A 135 12.78 4.77 -7.63
C HIS A 135 12.78 4.58 -6.11
N PHE A 136 13.97 4.45 -5.54
CA PHE A 136 14.13 4.22 -4.10
C PHE A 136 13.99 5.52 -3.27
N GLY A 137 13.53 5.36 -2.03
CA GLY A 137 13.55 6.38 -1.00
C GLY A 137 14.91 6.48 -0.31
N ASN A 138 15.06 7.44 0.59
CA ASN A 138 16.32 7.68 1.30
C ASN A 138 16.15 7.98 2.79
N LYS A 139 14.94 7.85 3.33
CA LYS A 139 14.64 8.22 4.72
C LYS A 139 13.74 7.18 5.38
N GLY A 140 14.18 6.66 6.54
CA GLY A 140 13.32 5.90 7.46
C GLY A 140 12.30 6.83 8.13
N VAL A 141 11.10 6.32 8.41
CA VAL A 141 9.99 7.10 8.98
C VAL A 141 9.40 6.34 10.15
N LEU A 142 9.12 7.07 11.24
CA LEU A 142 8.33 6.59 12.36
C LEU A 142 6.95 7.24 12.31
N ALA A 143 5.92 6.48 12.67
CA ALA A 143 4.56 6.97 12.84
C ALA A 143 4.13 6.78 14.30
N GLU A 144 3.64 7.84 14.92
CA GLU A 144 2.95 7.74 16.20
C GLU A 144 1.48 7.46 15.93
N THR A 145 0.95 6.42 16.59
CA THR A 145 -0.47 6.02 16.52
C THR A 145 -1.01 5.91 17.94
N GLU A 146 -2.26 6.31 18.15
CA GLU A 146 -2.95 6.20 19.44
C GLU A 146 -3.42 4.78 19.73
#